data_fe6dbf3c357543c1517f13ac807e4f6e
#
_entry.id   fe6dbf3c357543c1517f13ac807e4f6e
#
_cell.length_a   1.000
_cell.length_b   1.000
_cell.length_c   1.000
_cell.angle_alpha   90.00
_cell.angle_beta   90.00
_cell.angle_gamma   90.00
#
_symmetry.space_group_name_H-M   'P 1'
#
loop_
_entity.id
_entity.type
_entity.pdbx_description
1 polymer ?
#
loop_
_entity_poly.entity_id
_entity_poly.type
_entity_poly.pdbx_seq_one_letter_code
_entity_poly.pdbx_strand_id
1 'polypeptide(L)'
;EELITKSINWADNHFKVIDADKIYTYVELLKEAKAIKDAWDYQGLLIDPYNSLARDSRLAKQYNGYEYNYYCLTELRLFSSQEKIAIWVNCHGVTDAMRKVYASGHEYEGMVRPLKMSDVEGGGAFGNRADDVVCIHRMTSHPNEWMFSHINVLKIKETETGGRCSPYEQP
;
A
#
# COMPACT_ATOMS: atom_id res chain seq x y z
N GLU A 1 -31.08 14.67 -1.17
CA GLU A 1 -30.37 15.49 -0.16
C GLU A 1 -30.16 14.73 1.16
N GLU A 2 -31.21 14.15 1.77
CA GLU A 2 -31.12 13.44 3.05
C GLU A 2 -30.12 12.26 3.03
N LEU A 3 -30.08 11.45 1.95
CA LEU A 3 -29.15 10.34 1.81
C LEU A 3 -27.69 10.82 1.72
N ILE A 4 -27.43 11.90 0.99
CA ILE A 4 -26.11 12.52 0.86
C ILE A 4 -25.63 13.01 2.23
N THR A 5 -26.46 13.72 2.95
CA THR A 5 -26.13 14.22 4.29
C THR A 5 -25.82 13.09 5.27
N LYS A 6 -26.61 12.00 5.24
CA LYS A 6 -26.32 10.81 6.06
C LYS A 6 -24.99 10.17 5.70
N SER A 7 -24.67 10.07 4.40
CA SER A 7 -23.40 9.49 3.93
C SER A 7 -22.19 10.33 4.33
N ILE A 8 -22.30 11.67 4.23
CA ILE A 8 -21.24 12.58 4.68
C ILE A 8 -21.04 12.46 6.19
N ASN A 9 -22.10 12.53 6.99
CA ASN A 9 -22.01 12.39 8.44
C ASN A 9 -21.40 11.04 8.86
N TRP A 10 -21.73 9.96 8.13
CA TRP A 10 -21.13 8.66 8.37
C TRP A 10 -19.62 8.68 8.07
N ALA A 11 -19.22 9.23 6.92
CA ALA A 11 -17.81 9.33 6.55
C ALA A 11 -17.01 10.16 7.57
N ASP A 12 -17.52 11.32 7.99
CA ASP A 12 -16.86 12.20 8.96
C ASP A 12 -16.66 11.55 10.34
N ASN A 13 -17.54 10.62 10.70
CA ASN A 13 -17.43 9.87 11.95
C ASN A 13 -16.47 8.66 11.85
N HIS A 14 -16.18 8.17 10.64
CA HIS A 14 -15.38 6.96 10.45
C HIS A 14 -14.01 7.21 9.81
N PHE A 15 -13.81 8.37 9.18
CA PHE A 15 -12.58 8.72 8.51
C PHE A 15 -12.06 10.08 8.94
N LYS A 16 -10.76 10.17 9.10
CA LYS A 16 -10.03 11.44 9.24
C LYS A 16 -8.93 11.46 8.19
N VAL A 17 -8.74 12.60 7.58
CA VAL A 17 -7.66 12.83 6.62
C VAL A 17 -6.59 13.67 7.32
N ILE A 18 -5.36 13.19 7.30
CA ILE A 18 -4.21 13.99 7.72
C ILE A 18 -3.99 15.04 6.65
N ASP A 19 -3.95 16.30 7.05
CA ASP A 19 -3.84 17.43 6.13
C ASP A 19 -2.62 17.30 5.23
N ALA A 20 -2.84 17.48 3.94
CA ALA A 20 -1.85 17.35 2.89
C ALA A 20 -1.21 18.69 2.47
N ASP A 21 -1.40 19.76 3.24
CA ASP A 21 -0.83 21.09 2.93
C ASP A 21 0.71 21.09 3.00
N LYS A 22 1.30 20.05 3.57
CA LYS A 22 2.74 19.83 3.55
C LYS A 22 3.10 18.40 3.15
N ILE A 23 4.31 18.22 2.67
CA ILE A 23 4.89 16.90 2.44
C ILE A 23 5.50 16.41 3.75
N TYR A 24 4.94 15.34 4.31
CA TYR A 24 5.41 14.73 5.55
C TYR A 24 6.61 13.82 5.31
N THR A 25 7.56 13.82 6.24
CA THR A 25 8.44 12.66 6.44
C THR A 25 7.65 11.56 7.17
N TYR A 26 8.10 10.30 7.10
CA TYR A 26 7.40 9.25 7.87
C TYR A 26 7.42 9.51 9.38
N VAL A 27 8.46 10.16 9.90
CA VAL A 27 8.58 10.53 11.33
C VAL A 27 7.51 11.52 11.73
N GLU A 28 7.32 12.57 10.92
CA GLU A 28 6.28 13.57 11.15
C GLU A 28 4.89 12.95 11.01
N LEU A 29 4.69 12.07 10.00
CA LEU A 29 3.44 11.37 9.79
C LEU A 29 3.06 10.50 11.00
N LEU A 30 4.00 9.71 11.54
CA LEU A 30 3.73 8.89 12.72
C LEU A 30 3.46 9.71 13.97
N LYS A 31 4.11 10.87 14.12
CA LYS A 31 3.82 11.80 15.21
C LYS A 31 2.39 12.35 15.13
N GLU A 32 1.98 12.75 13.93
CA GLU A 32 0.62 13.23 13.70
C GLU A 32 -0.42 12.13 13.89
N ALA A 33 -0.15 10.95 13.32
CA ALA A 33 -1.00 9.77 13.50
C ALA A 33 -1.17 9.39 14.98
N LYS A 34 -0.10 9.51 15.80
CA LYS A 34 -0.18 9.29 17.24
C LYS A 34 -1.06 10.32 17.94
N ALA A 35 -0.92 11.60 17.62
CA ALA A 35 -1.74 12.66 18.20
C ALA A 35 -3.23 12.45 17.88
N ILE A 36 -3.54 12.04 16.63
CA ILE A 36 -4.90 11.70 16.24
C ILE A 36 -5.38 10.45 16.97
N LYS A 37 -4.55 9.42 17.14
CA LYS A 37 -4.90 8.18 17.88
C LYS A 37 -5.29 8.48 19.31
N ASP A 38 -4.56 9.37 19.96
CA ASP A 38 -4.84 9.77 21.36
C ASP A 38 -6.14 10.56 21.50
N ALA A 39 -6.52 11.32 20.46
CA ALA A 39 -7.76 12.11 20.45
C ALA A 39 -8.97 11.35 19.90
N TRP A 40 -8.73 10.39 19.01
CA TRP A 40 -9.75 9.62 18.30
C TRP A 40 -9.26 8.21 18.02
N ASP A 41 -9.79 7.24 18.74
CA ASP A 41 -9.33 5.83 18.75
C ASP A 41 -9.64 5.11 17.42
N TYR A 42 -8.84 5.37 16.38
CA TYR A 42 -8.97 4.71 15.08
C TYR A 42 -8.27 3.34 15.08
N GLN A 43 -8.71 2.44 14.18
CA GLN A 43 -8.19 1.07 14.05
C GLN A 43 -7.33 0.86 12.82
N GLY A 44 -7.29 1.80 11.89
CA GLY A 44 -6.52 1.68 10.65
C GLY A 44 -5.90 3.00 10.21
N LEU A 45 -4.68 2.93 9.70
CA LEU A 45 -3.97 4.03 9.06
C LEU A 45 -3.66 3.63 7.62
N LEU A 46 -4.12 4.42 6.65
CA LEU A 46 -3.77 4.29 5.24
C LEU A 46 -2.74 5.36 4.86
N ILE A 47 -1.63 4.94 4.29
CA ILE A 47 -0.62 5.81 3.67
C ILE A 47 -0.74 5.65 2.15
N ASP A 48 -1.22 6.70 1.45
CA ASP A 48 -1.53 6.64 0.01
C ASP A 48 -1.04 7.91 -0.74
N PRO A 49 0.05 7.77 -1.50
CA PRO A 49 0.99 6.66 -1.49
C PRO A 49 2.23 6.95 -0.60
N TYR A 50 2.95 5.89 -0.22
CA TYR A 50 4.24 6.00 0.51
C TYR A 50 5.29 6.83 -0.24
N ASN A 51 5.30 6.72 -1.57
CA ASN A 51 6.25 7.43 -2.45
C ASN A 51 6.10 8.97 -2.40
N SER A 52 4.99 9.49 -1.88
CA SER A 52 4.78 10.92 -1.67
C SER A 52 5.41 11.46 -0.39
N LEU A 53 5.89 10.59 0.50
CA LEU A 53 6.55 11.02 1.72
C LEU A 53 7.94 11.59 1.41
N ALA A 54 8.29 12.70 2.08
CA ALA A 54 9.64 13.21 2.04
C ALA A 54 10.61 12.29 2.78
N ARG A 55 11.83 12.20 2.29
CA ARG A 55 12.89 11.49 3.02
C ARG A 55 13.40 12.36 4.18
N ASP A 56 13.44 11.80 5.38
CA ASP A 56 14.09 12.45 6.51
C ASP A 56 15.59 12.68 6.20
N SER A 57 16.03 13.92 6.24
CA SER A 57 17.38 14.30 5.79
C SER A 57 18.50 13.71 6.64
N ARG A 58 18.25 13.43 7.91
CA ARG A 58 19.24 12.83 8.85
C ARG A 58 19.39 11.35 8.54
N LEU A 59 18.27 10.65 8.41
CA LEU A 59 18.26 9.22 8.10
C LEU A 59 18.74 8.93 6.67
N ALA A 60 18.42 9.81 5.71
CA ALA A 60 18.87 9.68 4.34
C ALA A 60 20.40 9.86 4.18
N LYS A 61 21.08 10.49 5.14
CA LYS A 61 22.55 10.55 5.19
C LYS A 61 23.17 9.30 5.84
N GLN A 62 22.42 8.62 6.66
CA GLN A 62 22.89 7.44 7.41
C GLN A 62 22.66 6.13 6.65
N TYR A 63 21.58 6.04 5.87
CA TYR A 63 21.12 4.82 5.21
C TYR A 63 21.08 4.99 3.70
N ASN A 64 21.46 3.95 2.95
CA ASN A 64 21.15 3.87 1.51
C ASN A 64 19.64 3.72 1.27
N GLY A 65 19.21 3.73 0.01
CA GLY A 65 17.77 3.70 -0.33
C GLY A 65 17.02 2.49 0.21
N TYR A 66 17.62 1.30 0.14
CA TYR A 66 17.03 0.06 0.65
C TYR A 66 16.96 0.07 2.18
N GLU A 67 18.05 0.41 2.84
CA GLU A 67 18.14 0.47 4.30
C GLU A 67 17.20 1.51 4.88
N TYR A 68 17.06 2.65 4.23
CA TYR A 68 16.10 3.69 4.60
C TYR A 68 14.66 3.16 4.59
N ASN A 69 14.22 2.54 3.48
CA ASN A 69 12.89 1.98 3.39
C ASN A 69 12.70 0.85 4.40
N TYR A 70 13.70 -0.01 4.58
CA TYR A 70 13.65 -1.09 5.56
C TYR A 70 13.48 -0.56 6.99
N TYR A 71 14.20 0.51 7.33
CA TYR A 71 14.08 1.19 8.60
C TYR A 71 12.68 1.82 8.77
N CYS A 72 12.22 2.60 7.80
CA CYS A 72 10.88 3.22 7.85
C CYS A 72 9.77 2.19 8.04
N LEU A 73 9.80 1.11 7.28
CA LEU A 73 8.81 0.03 7.38
C LEU A 73 8.89 -0.73 8.72
N THR A 74 10.09 -0.79 9.32
CA THR A 74 10.24 -1.35 10.67
C THR A 74 9.56 -0.45 11.70
N GLU A 75 9.75 0.86 11.60
CA GLU A 75 9.10 1.84 12.48
C GLU A 75 7.57 1.82 12.34
N LEU A 76 7.06 1.76 11.10
CA LEU A 76 5.62 1.60 10.83
C LEU A 76 5.06 0.33 11.49
N ARG A 77 5.79 -0.77 11.40
CA ARG A 77 5.39 -2.03 12.02
C ARG A 77 5.40 -1.97 13.54
N LEU A 78 6.40 -1.32 14.14
CA LEU A 78 6.46 -1.09 15.58
C LEU A 78 5.30 -0.22 16.04
N PHE A 79 5.01 0.86 15.31
CA PHE A 79 3.87 1.74 15.58
C PHE A 79 2.54 0.97 15.50
N SER A 80 2.34 0.16 14.45
CA SER A 80 1.17 -0.72 14.32
C SER A 80 0.98 -1.60 15.56
N SER A 81 2.04 -2.24 16.02
CA SER A 81 2.00 -3.11 17.20
C SER A 81 1.73 -2.36 18.50
N GLN A 82 2.37 -1.20 18.70
CA GLN A 82 2.22 -0.37 19.90
C GLN A 82 0.83 0.23 20.01
N GLU A 83 0.32 0.78 18.92
CA GLU A 83 -0.99 1.43 18.87
C GLU A 83 -2.15 0.47 18.59
N LYS A 84 -1.85 -0.80 18.33
CA LYS A 84 -2.83 -1.86 18.01
C LYS A 84 -3.74 -1.49 16.84
N ILE A 85 -3.15 -0.99 15.76
CA ILE A 85 -3.84 -0.61 14.53
C ILE A 85 -3.32 -1.39 13.33
N ALA A 86 -4.15 -1.56 12.30
CA ALA A 86 -3.70 -1.99 10.98
C ALA A 86 -3.08 -0.81 10.23
N ILE A 87 -1.92 -1.02 9.57
CA ILE A 87 -1.34 -0.02 8.68
C ILE A 87 -1.35 -0.56 7.25
N TRP A 88 -1.98 0.19 6.36
CA TRP A 88 -1.99 -0.06 4.93
C TRP A 88 -1.06 0.93 4.25
N VAL A 89 -0.14 0.40 3.44
CA VAL A 89 0.84 1.21 2.71
C VAL A 89 0.63 0.99 1.23
N ASN A 90 0.11 2.00 0.54
CA ASN A 90 -0.01 1.96 -0.92
C ASN A 90 1.32 2.40 -1.54
N CYS A 91 1.83 1.60 -2.49
CA CYS A 91 3.08 1.84 -3.19
C CYS A 91 2.89 1.70 -4.70
N HIS A 92 3.64 2.48 -5.46
CA HIS A 92 3.70 2.32 -6.91
C HIS A 92 4.73 1.25 -7.30
N GLY A 93 4.52 0.64 -8.45
CA GLY A 93 5.52 -0.20 -9.10
C GLY A 93 6.56 0.62 -9.84
N VAL A 94 7.74 0.04 -10.07
CA VAL A 94 8.74 0.65 -10.96
C VAL A 94 8.19 0.73 -12.39
N THR A 95 8.50 1.81 -13.09
CA THR A 95 7.93 2.12 -14.42
C THR A 95 8.10 0.98 -15.42
N ASP A 96 9.25 0.32 -15.44
CA ASP A 96 9.52 -0.79 -16.36
C ASP A 96 8.64 -2.01 -16.08
N ALA A 97 8.34 -2.27 -14.81
CA ALA A 97 7.45 -3.38 -14.43
C ALA A 97 5.99 -3.09 -14.81
N MET A 98 5.55 -1.84 -14.68
CA MET A 98 4.19 -1.40 -15.07
C MET A 98 3.93 -1.48 -16.58
N ARG A 99 4.95 -1.64 -17.41
CA ARG A 99 4.86 -1.79 -18.86
C ARG A 99 4.97 -3.23 -19.35
N LYS A 100 5.26 -4.18 -18.46
CA LYS A 100 5.39 -5.58 -18.85
C LYS A 100 4.03 -6.16 -19.20
N VAL A 101 3.98 -6.85 -20.34
CA VAL A 101 2.78 -7.50 -20.85
C VAL A 101 2.90 -9.02 -20.78
N TYR A 102 1.78 -9.71 -20.87
CA TYR A 102 1.74 -11.15 -21.04
C TYR A 102 2.33 -11.54 -22.39
N ALA A 103 3.10 -12.61 -22.39
CA ALA A 103 3.76 -13.14 -23.60
C ALA A 103 2.76 -13.74 -24.60
N SER A 104 3.25 -13.93 -25.84
CA SER A 104 2.48 -14.61 -26.87
C SER A 104 2.08 -16.02 -26.45
N GLY A 105 0.82 -16.38 -26.72
CA GLY A 105 0.21 -17.66 -26.36
C GLY A 105 -0.44 -17.69 -24.96
N HIS A 106 -0.38 -16.59 -24.21
CA HIS A 106 -1.13 -16.46 -22.96
C HIS A 106 -2.57 -16.00 -23.23
N GLU A 107 -3.52 -16.39 -22.39
CA GLU A 107 -4.94 -15.96 -22.49
C GLU A 107 -5.08 -14.43 -22.55
N TYR A 108 -4.23 -13.71 -21.82
CA TYR A 108 -4.17 -12.23 -21.77
C TYR A 108 -3.02 -11.65 -22.60
N GLU A 109 -2.64 -12.30 -23.70
CA GLU A 109 -1.54 -11.84 -24.56
C GLU A 109 -1.63 -10.34 -24.86
N GLY A 110 -0.53 -9.63 -24.69
CA GLY A 110 -0.43 -8.19 -24.93
C GLY A 110 -1.05 -7.28 -23.86
N MET A 111 -1.77 -7.83 -22.88
CA MET A 111 -2.28 -7.05 -21.75
C MET A 111 -1.16 -6.85 -20.70
N VAL A 112 -1.22 -5.71 -20.02
CA VAL A 112 -0.30 -5.44 -18.89
C VAL A 112 -0.55 -6.47 -17.81
N ARG A 113 0.52 -7.08 -17.31
CA ARG A 113 0.43 -8.08 -16.24
C ARG A 113 0.41 -7.43 -14.86
N PRO A 114 -0.15 -8.09 -13.84
CA PRO A 114 -0.06 -7.65 -12.46
C PRO A 114 1.39 -7.51 -12.00
N LEU A 115 1.64 -6.56 -11.11
CA LEU A 115 2.95 -6.37 -10.50
C LEU A 115 3.28 -7.52 -9.55
N LYS A 116 4.55 -7.89 -9.50
CA LYS A 116 5.11 -8.78 -8.50
C LYS A 116 5.55 -7.98 -7.28
N MET A 117 5.74 -8.65 -6.17
CA MET A 117 6.28 -8.06 -4.94
C MET A 117 7.66 -7.39 -5.14
N SER A 118 8.47 -7.95 -6.04
CA SER A 118 9.78 -7.38 -6.43
C SER A 118 9.68 -6.12 -7.28
N ASP A 119 8.53 -5.84 -7.85
CA ASP A 119 8.31 -4.74 -8.78
C ASP A 119 7.92 -3.42 -8.05
N VAL A 120 7.83 -3.44 -6.71
CA VAL A 120 7.52 -2.25 -5.91
C VAL A 120 8.67 -1.25 -5.98
N GLU A 121 8.36 0.02 -6.21
CA GLU A 121 9.33 1.10 -6.14
C GLU A 121 9.90 1.22 -4.72
N GLY A 122 11.22 1.16 -4.59
CA GLY A 122 11.90 1.07 -3.29
C GLY A 122 12.34 -0.35 -2.91
N GLY A 123 11.99 -1.35 -3.73
CA GLY A 123 12.58 -2.68 -3.72
C GLY A 123 12.05 -3.64 -2.67
N GLY A 124 12.81 -4.73 -2.46
CA GLY A 124 12.42 -5.85 -1.62
C GLY A 124 12.17 -5.54 -0.13
N ALA A 125 12.49 -4.33 0.35
CA ALA A 125 12.20 -3.92 1.73
C ALA A 125 10.72 -4.05 2.07
N PHE A 126 9.84 -3.67 1.13
CA PHE A 126 8.38 -3.78 1.30
C PHE A 126 7.94 -5.23 1.48
N GLY A 127 8.35 -6.09 0.54
CA GLY A 127 8.03 -7.52 0.61
C GLY A 127 8.57 -8.20 1.87
N ASN A 128 9.75 -7.80 2.35
CA ASN A 128 10.38 -8.38 3.53
C ASN A 128 9.71 -7.94 4.84
N ARG A 129 9.18 -6.71 4.88
CA ARG A 129 8.62 -6.11 6.12
C ARG A 129 7.12 -6.17 6.22
N ALA A 130 6.39 -6.15 5.12
CA ALA A 130 4.95 -6.34 5.14
C ALA A 130 4.57 -7.73 5.67
N ASP A 131 3.52 -7.83 6.44
CA ASP A 131 2.93 -9.12 6.81
C ASP A 131 2.19 -9.71 5.62
N ASP A 132 1.37 -8.91 4.94
CA ASP A 132 0.64 -9.29 3.75
C ASP A 132 0.94 -8.33 2.61
N VAL A 133 0.88 -8.80 1.37
CA VAL A 133 1.07 -7.99 0.16
C VAL A 133 -0.02 -8.33 -0.85
N VAL A 134 -0.71 -7.30 -1.31
CA VAL A 134 -1.78 -7.41 -2.30
C VAL A 134 -1.48 -6.50 -3.47
N CYS A 135 -1.65 -7.01 -4.68
CA CYS A 135 -1.64 -6.21 -5.90
C CYS A 135 -3.07 -6.04 -6.43
N ILE A 136 -3.51 -4.80 -6.56
CA ILE A 136 -4.77 -4.47 -7.22
C ILE A 136 -4.45 -4.13 -8.67
N HIS A 137 -5.03 -4.86 -9.60
CA HIS A 137 -4.75 -4.74 -11.02
C HIS A 137 -6.03 -4.64 -11.85
N ARG A 138 -5.99 -3.88 -12.94
CA ARG A 138 -7.06 -3.80 -13.94
C ARG A 138 -6.49 -3.92 -15.35
N MET A 139 -7.09 -4.79 -16.13
CA MET A 139 -6.75 -4.95 -17.54
C MET A 139 -7.59 -3.98 -18.39
N THR A 140 -7.33 -2.68 -18.26
CA THR A 140 -8.16 -1.60 -18.82
C THR A 140 -8.35 -1.67 -20.33
N SER A 141 -7.46 -2.34 -21.05
CA SER A 141 -7.53 -2.52 -22.51
C SER A 141 -8.20 -3.84 -22.93
N HIS A 142 -8.55 -4.71 -21.98
CA HIS A 142 -9.19 -5.99 -22.31
C HIS A 142 -10.69 -5.81 -22.62
N PRO A 143 -11.24 -6.38 -23.70
CA PRO A 143 -12.61 -6.13 -24.13
C PRO A 143 -13.67 -6.53 -23.10
N ASN A 144 -13.43 -7.57 -22.31
CA ASN A 144 -14.39 -8.11 -21.35
C ASN A 144 -13.99 -7.90 -19.89
N GLU A 145 -12.67 -7.77 -19.58
CA GLU A 145 -12.15 -7.71 -18.22
C GLU A 145 -11.90 -6.27 -17.71
N TRP A 146 -12.05 -5.26 -18.57
CA TRP A 146 -11.74 -3.86 -18.25
C TRP A 146 -12.53 -3.31 -17.05
N MET A 147 -13.71 -3.86 -16.77
CA MET A 147 -14.58 -3.44 -15.67
C MET A 147 -14.25 -4.10 -14.33
N PHE A 148 -13.45 -5.17 -14.33
CA PHE A 148 -13.09 -5.89 -13.11
C PHE A 148 -11.78 -5.40 -12.52
N SER A 149 -11.71 -5.39 -11.20
CA SER A 149 -10.46 -5.23 -10.46
C SER A 149 -10.01 -6.59 -9.96
N HIS A 150 -8.85 -7.02 -10.40
CA HIS A 150 -8.24 -8.28 -9.97
C HIS A 150 -7.46 -8.01 -8.68
N ILE A 151 -7.70 -8.81 -7.66
CA ILE A 151 -7.00 -8.74 -6.39
C ILE A 151 -6.06 -9.93 -6.30
N ASN A 152 -4.76 -9.66 -6.46
CA ASN A 152 -3.73 -10.70 -6.41
C ASN A 152 -3.06 -10.67 -5.03
N VAL A 153 -3.25 -11.69 -4.25
CA VAL A 153 -2.61 -11.86 -2.94
C VAL A 153 -1.22 -12.43 -3.16
N LEU A 154 -0.20 -11.57 -3.04
CA LEU A 154 1.20 -11.91 -3.34
C LEU A 154 1.94 -12.52 -2.16
N LYS A 155 1.53 -12.17 -0.95
CA LYS A 155 2.12 -12.67 0.30
C LYS A 155 1.07 -12.69 1.39
N ILE A 156 1.08 -13.75 2.18
CA ILE A 156 0.36 -13.87 3.44
C ILE A 156 1.36 -14.44 4.46
N LYS A 157 1.50 -13.76 5.59
CA LYS A 157 2.39 -14.21 6.66
C LYS A 157 1.79 -15.36 7.46
N GLU A 158 0.53 -15.23 7.83
CA GLU A 158 -0.19 -16.21 8.65
C GLU A 158 -1.16 -17.00 7.78
N THR A 159 -0.67 -18.09 7.17
CA THR A 159 -1.43 -18.89 6.20
C THR A 159 -2.61 -19.64 6.85
N GLU A 160 -2.58 -19.91 8.15
CA GLU A 160 -3.66 -20.58 8.87
C GLU A 160 -4.90 -19.69 9.02
N THR A 161 -4.71 -18.37 9.15
CA THR A 161 -5.80 -17.42 9.35
C THR A 161 -6.07 -16.56 8.11
N GLY A 162 -5.04 -16.27 7.31
CA GLY A 162 -5.13 -15.41 6.13
C GLY A 162 -5.42 -16.14 4.82
N GLY A 163 -5.30 -17.48 4.80
CA GLY A 163 -5.55 -18.27 3.61
C GLY A 163 -4.32 -18.49 2.73
N ARG A 164 -4.48 -18.44 1.40
CA ARG A 164 -3.43 -18.74 0.43
C ARG A 164 -3.15 -17.57 -0.48
N CYS A 165 -1.90 -17.47 -0.94
CA CYS A 165 -1.54 -16.55 -2.01
C CYS A 165 -2.25 -16.92 -3.32
N SER A 166 -2.50 -15.93 -4.16
CA SER A 166 -2.98 -16.14 -5.52
C SER A 166 -1.95 -16.95 -6.31
N PRO A 167 -2.37 -17.87 -7.19
CA PRO A 167 -1.46 -18.54 -8.11
C PRO A 167 -0.68 -17.52 -8.94
N TYR A 168 0.60 -17.77 -9.12
CA TYR A 168 1.42 -16.95 -9.99
C TYR A 168 0.90 -17.08 -11.44
N GLU A 169 0.73 -15.95 -12.14
CA GLU A 169 0.21 -15.87 -13.51
C GLU A 169 -1.30 -16.13 -13.72
N GLN A 170 -2.06 -16.34 -12.67
CA GLN A 170 -3.52 -16.30 -12.76
C GLN A 170 -4.02 -15.04 -12.04
N PRO A 171 -4.82 -14.20 -12.71
CA PRO A 171 -5.48 -13.06 -12.06
C PRO A 171 -6.52 -13.51 -11.04
#